data_904ea079f1b7465fce4a55cce6d4bb20
#
_entry.id   904ea079f1b7465fce4a55cce6d4bb20
#
_cell.length_a   1.000
_cell.length_b   1.000
_cell.length_c   1.000
_cell.angle_alpha   90.00
_cell.angle_beta   90.00
_cell.angle_gamma   90.00
#
_symmetry.space_group_name_H-M   'P 1'
#
loop_
_entity.id
_entity.type
_entity.pdbx_description
1 polymer ?
#
loop_
_entity_poly.entity_id
_entity_poly.type
_entity_poly.pdbx_seq_one_letter_code
_entity_poly.pdbx_strand_id
1 'polypeptide(L)'
;GSEMCIRDSSLASTLAGKADLGVRLKKAYDAHDLSTLETICEEVIPGIINDLSTTRLLREHLWMQDAKPFGYELVDIKLSGVIARLTSTRYRLRYYIDGRVKRLEELEADRLPYFLPGTPKRENLWHRIISGADLMDTI
;
A
#
# COMPACT_ATOMS: atom_id res chain seq x y z
N GLY A 1 -4.11 -27.16 -5.29
CA GLY A 1 -2.75 -26.94 -4.82
C GLY A 1 -2.01 -25.86 -5.61
N SER A 2 -2.05 -25.91 -6.95
CA SER A 2 -1.36 -24.91 -7.80
C SER A 2 -1.99 -23.52 -7.71
N GLU A 3 -3.28 -23.40 -7.61
CA GLU A 3 -4.00 -22.12 -7.53
C GLU A 3 -3.73 -21.40 -6.20
N MET A 4 -3.66 -22.12 -5.09
CA MET A 4 -3.26 -21.56 -3.79
C MET A 4 -1.83 -21.05 -3.84
N CYS A 5 -0.92 -21.80 -4.47
CA CYS A 5 0.47 -21.42 -4.64
C CYS A 5 0.62 -20.14 -5.49
N ILE A 6 -0.14 -20.01 -6.57
CA ILE A 6 -0.17 -18.80 -7.43
C ILE A 6 -0.66 -17.59 -6.63
N ARG A 7 -1.72 -17.75 -5.84
CA ARG A 7 -2.27 -16.69 -4.99
C ARG A 7 -1.26 -16.19 -3.98
N ASP A 8 -0.61 -17.09 -3.26
CA ASP A 8 0.34 -16.75 -2.20
C ASP A 8 1.62 -16.16 -2.78
N SER A 9 2.09 -16.68 -3.90
CA SER A 9 3.24 -16.15 -4.62
C SER A 9 2.98 -14.74 -5.17
N SER A 10 1.81 -14.49 -5.74
CA SER A 10 1.42 -13.17 -6.24
C SER A 10 1.37 -12.14 -5.12
N LEU A 11 0.77 -12.47 -3.98
CA LEU A 11 0.71 -11.59 -2.82
C LEU A 11 2.10 -11.33 -2.24
N ALA A 12 2.92 -12.38 -2.09
CA ALA A 12 4.27 -12.27 -1.56
C ALA A 12 5.16 -11.38 -2.44
N SER A 13 5.09 -11.55 -3.76
CA SER A 13 5.82 -10.71 -4.72
C SER A 13 5.41 -9.24 -4.63
N THR A 14 4.11 -8.97 -4.56
CA THR A 14 3.58 -7.61 -4.41
C THR A 14 4.03 -6.96 -3.09
N LEU A 15 3.98 -7.71 -1.99
CA LEU A 15 4.42 -7.21 -0.68
C LEU A 15 5.93 -6.98 -0.65
N ALA A 16 6.72 -7.84 -1.29
CA ALA A 16 8.16 -7.64 -1.41
C ALA A 16 8.49 -6.34 -2.16
N GLY A 17 7.82 -6.10 -3.30
CA GLY A 17 8.01 -4.87 -4.08
C GLY A 17 7.61 -3.59 -3.32
N LYS A 18 6.64 -3.69 -2.41
CA LYS A 18 6.17 -2.57 -1.59
C LYS A 18 7.01 -2.36 -0.33
N ALA A 19 7.62 -3.42 0.22
CA ALA A 19 8.20 -3.41 1.56
C ALA A 19 9.29 -2.36 1.76
N ASP A 20 10.14 -2.14 0.77
CA ASP A 20 11.24 -1.18 0.83
C ASP A 20 10.94 0.18 0.18
N LEU A 21 9.78 0.32 -0.47
CA LEU A 21 9.41 1.53 -1.20
C LEU A 21 9.52 2.79 -0.34
N GLY A 22 8.98 2.75 0.88
CA GLY A 22 8.99 3.90 1.78
C GLY A 22 10.40 4.30 2.20
N VAL A 23 11.29 3.33 2.42
CA VAL A 23 12.69 3.57 2.77
C VAL A 23 13.45 4.17 1.59
N ARG A 24 13.28 3.59 0.39
CA ARG A 24 13.91 4.08 -0.84
C ARG A 24 13.45 5.49 -1.17
N LEU A 25 12.15 5.74 -1.07
CA LEU A 25 11.56 7.06 -1.33
C LEU A 25 12.11 8.11 -0.35
N LYS A 26 12.11 7.82 0.95
CA LYS A 26 12.65 8.72 1.97
C LYS A 26 14.14 9.02 1.74
N LYS A 27 14.92 7.98 1.47
CA LYS A 27 16.37 8.13 1.19
C LYS A 27 16.63 8.99 -0.03
N ALA A 28 15.91 8.77 -1.13
CA ALA A 28 16.07 9.56 -2.35
C ALA A 28 15.62 11.02 -2.13
N TYR A 29 14.54 11.22 -1.38
CA TYR A 29 14.07 12.56 -1.03
C TYR A 29 15.07 13.33 -0.19
N ASP A 30 15.60 12.74 0.87
CA ASP A 30 16.61 13.36 1.75
C ASP A 30 17.92 13.68 1.03
N ALA A 31 18.28 12.86 0.04
CA ALA A 31 19.45 13.09 -0.82
C ALA A 31 19.20 14.06 -1.98
N HIS A 32 17.97 14.58 -2.15
CA HIS A 32 17.55 15.37 -3.31
C HIS A 32 17.86 14.69 -4.66
N ASP A 33 17.79 13.36 -4.70
CA ASP A 33 18.05 12.55 -5.89
C ASP A 33 16.81 12.48 -6.78
N LEU A 34 16.64 13.52 -7.61
CA LEU A 34 15.50 13.63 -8.52
C LEU A 34 15.43 12.48 -9.53
N SER A 35 16.57 11.94 -9.95
CA SER A 35 16.61 10.82 -10.90
C SER A 35 15.99 9.54 -10.28
N THR A 36 16.39 9.21 -9.05
CA THR A 36 15.80 8.07 -8.33
C THR A 36 14.33 8.31 -8.02
N LEU A 37 13.94 9.53 -7.64
CA LEU A 37 12.54 9.89 -7.41
C LEU A 37 11.70 9.75 -8.69
N GLU A 38 12.24 10.12 -9.84
CA GLU A 38 11.58 9.94 -11.13
C GLU A 38 11.36 8.46 -11.47
N THR A 39 12.37 7.62 -11.28
CA THR A 39 12.26 6.16 -11.44
C THR A 39 11.20 5.57 -10.52
N ILE A 40 11.15 5.99 -9.26
CA ILE A 40 10.12 5.55 -8.31
C ILE A 40 8.72 5.97 -8.79
N CYS A 41 8.57 7.20 -9.26
CA CYS A 41 7.30 7.76 -9.73
C CYS A 41 6.78 7.08 -11.00
N GLU A 42 7.64 6.83 -11.98
CA GLU A 42 7.23 6.39 -13.31
C GLU A 42 7.33 4.89 -13.55
N GLU A 43 8.12 4.17 -12.76
CA GLU A 43 8.33 2.74 -12.95
C GLU A 43 7.92 1.92 -11.73
N VAL A 44 8.46 2.26 -10.55
CA VAL A 44 8.29 1.43 -9.35
C VAL A 44 6.85 1.46 -8.84
N ILE A 45 6.29 2.64 -8.60
CA ILE A 45 4.92 2.78 -8.11
C ILE A 45 3.89 2.23 -9.09
N PRO A 46 3.94 2.56 -10.40
CA PRO A 46 3.04 1.93 -11.38
C PRO A 46 3.15 0.41 -11.46
N GLY A 47 4.37 -0.14 -11.35
CA GLY A 47 4.59 -1.57 -11.29
C GLY A 47 3.89 -2.24 -10.10
N ILE A 48 4.03 -1.67 -8.91
CA ILE A 48 3.36 -2.17 -7.69
C ILE A 48 1.83 -2.06 -7.81
N ILE A 49 1.32 -0.96 -8.36
CA ILE A 49 -0.13 -0.78 -8.61
C ILE A 49 -0.65 -1.86 -9.57
N ASN A 50 0.07 -2.15 -10.64
CA ASN A 50 -0.29 -3.21 -11.58
C ASN A 50 -0.32 -4.58 -10.91
N ASP A 51 0.70 -4.90 -10.12
CA ASP A 51 0.78 -6.18 -9.38
C ASP A 51 -0.36 -6.32 -8.36
N LEU A 52 -0.67 -5.24 -7.63
CA LEU A 52 -1.82 -5.20 -6.71
C LEU A 52 -3.14 -5.38 -7.43
N SER A 53 -3.33 -4.75 -8.57
CA SER A 53 -4.54 -4.86 -9.39
C SER A 53 -4.73 -6.28 -9.90
N THR A 54 -3.67 -6.91 -10.39
CA THR A 54 -3.65 -8.31 -10.82
C THR A 54 -3.96 -9.25 -9.67
N THR A 55 -3.30 -9.03 -8.52
CA THR A 55 -3.53 -9.82 -7.30
C THR A 55 -4.97 -9.71 -6.83
N ARG A 56 -5.56 -8.51 -6.88
CA ARG A 56 -6.94 -8.27 -6.51
C ARG A 56 -7.92 -9.09 -7.37
N LEU A 57 -7.77 -9.02 -8.68
CA LEU A 57 -8.62 -9.77 -9.62
C LEU A 57 -8.46 -11.29 -9.47
N LEU A 58 -7.23 -11.76 -9.28
CA LEU A 58 -6.96 -13.18 -9.06
C LEU A 58 -7.60 -13.67 -7.76
N ARG A 59 -7.51 -12.91 -6.68
CA ARG A 59 -8.12 -13.26 -5.40
C ARG A 59 -9.64 -13.26 -5.47
N GLU A 60 -10.24 -12.31 -6.18
CA GLU A 60 -11.67 -12.28 -6.44
C GLU A 60 -12.13 -13.55 -7.16
N HIS A 61 -11.45 -13.89 -8.25
CA HIS A 61 -11.75 -15.09 -9.02
C HIS A 61 -11.70 -16.36 -8.17
N LEU A 62 -10.62 -16.54 -7.42
CA LEU A 62 -10.44 -17.72 -6.56
C LEU A 62 -11.46 -17.75 -5.40
N TRP A 63 -11.78 -16.60 -4.83
CA TRP A 63 -12.78 -16.51 -3.77
C TRP A 63 -14.13 -16.99 -4.26
N MET A 64 -14.57 -16.53 -5.44
CA MET A 64 -15.87 -16.87 -6.01
C MET A 64 -15.98 -18.36 -6.41
N GLN A 65 -14.85 -19.05 -6.59
CA GLN A 65 -14.85 -20.50 -6.84
C GLN A 65 -15.11 -21.32 -5.58
N ASP A 66 -14.56 -20.91 -4.43
CA ASP A 66 -14.51 -21.73 -3.23
C ASP A 66 -15.44 -21.23 -2.12
N ALA A 67 -15.92 -20.00 -2.19
CA ALA A 67 -16.65 -19.35 -1.11
C ALA A 67 -17.86 -18.56 -1.62
N LYS A 68 -18.74 -18.20 -0.68
CA LYS A 68 -19.84 -17.26 -0.98
C LYS A 68 -19.28 -15.87 -1.28
N PRO A 69 -19.97 -15.07 -2.12
CA PRO A 69 -19.53 -13.71 -2.46
C PRO A 69 -19.35 -12.77 -1.26
N PHE A 70 -20.12 -12.99 -0.21
CA PHE A 70 -20.11 -12.15 0.99
C PHE A 70 -18.80 -12.26 1.76
N GLY A 71 -18.26 -11.11 2.16
CA GLY A 71 -17.00 -10.99 2.89
C GLY A 71 -15.80 -10.67 2.00
N TYR A 72 -15.88 -10.91 0.68
CA TYR A 72 -14.81 -10.54 -0.24
C TYR A 72 -14.60 -9.03 -0.31
N GLU A 73 -15.65 -8.25 -0.15
CA GLU A 73 -15.61 -6.80 -0.15
C GLU A 73 -14.58 -6.20 0.83
N LEU A 74 -14.32 -6.87 1.95
CA LEU A 74 -13.28 -6.44 2.89
C LEU A 74 -11.87 -6.57 2.31
N VAL A 75 -11.61 -7.64 1.59
CA VAL A 75 -10.33 -7.85 0.90
C VAL A 75 -10.18 -6.83 -0.23
N ASP A 76 -11.25 -6.64 -1.00
CA ASP A 76 -11.30 -5.71 -2.12
C ASP A 76 -11.03 -4.26 -1.67
N ILE A 77 -11.68 -3.81 -0.61
CA ILE A 77 -11.47 -2.48 -0.01
C ILE A 77 -10.02 -2.31 0.45
N LYS A 78 -9.43 -3.31 1.12
CA LYS A 78 -8.05 -3.22 1.60
C LYS A 78 -7.04 -3.12 0.48
N LEU A 79 -7.16 -3.94 -0.55
CA LEU A 79 -6.25 -3.90 -1.71
C LEU A 79 -6.45 -2.61 -2.51
N SER A 80 -7.69 -2.22 -2.76
CA SER A 80 -8.01 -0.98 -3.48
C SER A 80 -7.56 0.26 -2.71
N GLY A 81 -7.65 0.26 -1.38
CA GLY A 81 -7.15 1.34 -0.53
C GLY A 81 -5.64 1.54 -0.66
N VAL A 82 -4.87 0.45 -0.74
CA VAL A 82 -3.42 0.53 -0.96
C VAL A 82 -3.12 1.09 -2.36
N ILE A 83 -3.85 0.66 -3.40
CA ILE A 83 -3.72 1.19 -4.76
C ILE A 83 -4.00 2.70 -4.76
N ALA A 84 -5.08 3.15 -4.12
CA ALA A 84 -5.43 4.55 -4.04
C ALA A 84 -4.34 5.37 -3.33
N ARG A 85 -3.77 4.87 -2.24
CA ARG A 85 -2.66 5.54 -1.52
C ARG A 85 -1.39 5.63 -2.35
N LEU A 86 -1.04 4.58 -3.09
CA LEU A 86 0.11 4.59 -4.01
C LEU A 86 -0.10 5.59 -5.15
N THR A 87 -1.30 5.65 -5.70
CA THR A 87 -1.67 6.61 -6.74
C THR A 87 -1.52 8.05 -6.23
N SER A 88 -2.02 8.35 -5.03
CA SER A 88 -1.85 9.67 -4.40
C SER A 88 -0.37 10.01 -4.17
N THR A 89 0.42 9.04 -3.70
CA THR A 89 1.86 9.21 -3.50
C THR A 89 2.56 9.55 -4.82
N ARG A 90 2.19 8.85 -5.90
CA ARG A 90 2.73 9.13 -7.24
C ARG A 90 2.44 10.56 -7.68
N TYR A 91 1.21 11.05 -7.52
CA TYR A 91 0.86 12.44 -7.88
C TYR A 91 1.61 13.46 -7.04
N ARG A 92 1.73 13.25 -5.73
CA ARG A 92 2.50 14.14 -4.85
C ARG A 92 3.96 14.19 -5.24
N LEU A 93 4.54 13.04 -5.54
CA LEU A 93 5.93 12.93 -6.00
C LEU A 93 6.14 13.63 -7.34
N ARG A 94 5.21 13.45 -8.30
CA ARG A 94 5.25 14.17 -9.58
C ARG A 94 5.20 15.68 -9.39
N TYR A 95 4.34 16.19 -8.53
CA TYR A 95 4.26 17.62 -8.24
C TYR A 95 5.57 18.17 -7.64
N TYR A 96 6.25 17.39 -6.83
CA TYR A 96 7.55 17.76 -6.29
C TYR A 96 8.63 17.78 -7.39
N ILE A 97 8.71 16.74 -8.21
CA ILE A 97 9.68 16.64 -9.31
C ILE A 97 9.48 17.78 -10.32
N ASP A 98 8.22 18.12 -10.63
CA ASP A 98 7.87 19.22 -11.53
C ASP A 98 8.05 20.63 -10.90
N GLY A 99 8.45 20.71 -9.65
CA GLY A 99 8.62 21.96 -8.93
C GLY A 99 7.33 22.69 -8.55
N ARG A 100 6.18 22.03 -8.66
CA ARG A 100 4.86 22.59 -8.25
C ARG A 100 4.72 22.69 -6.74
N VAL A 101 5.35 21.78 -6.01
CA VAL A 101 5.48 21.84 -4.55
C VAL A 101 6.96 21.85 -4.19
N LYS A 102 7.32 22.61 -3.17
CA LYS A 102 8.72 22.79 -2.77
C LYS A 102 9.19 21.69 -1.83
N ARG A 103 8.28 21.02 -1.15
CA ARG A 103 8.57 20.00 -0.13
C ARG A 103 7.43 19.00 -0.02
N LEU A 104 7.77 17.82 0.45
CA LEU A 104 6.82 16.76 0.76
C LEU A 104 6.77 16.62 2.29
N GLU A 105 5.83 17.33 2.91
CA GLU A 105 5.69 17.41 4.37
C GLU A 105 5.48 16.03 5.00
N GLU A 106 4.78 15.15 4.30
CA GLU A 106 4.54 13.78 4.72
C GLU A 106 5.81 12.92 4.83
N LEU A 107 6.89 13.31 4.13
CA LEU A 107 8.21 12.66 4.24
C LEU A 107 9.11 13.32 5.28
N GLU A 108 8.83 14.56 5.65
CA GLU A 108 9.60 15.32 6.64
C GLU A 108 9.05 15.14 8.05
N ALA A 109 7.77 14.83 8.18
CA ALA A 109 7.13 14.63 9.47
C ALA A 109 7.75 13.47 10.26
N ASP A 110 7.86 13.64 11.56
CA ASP A 110 8.29 12.59 12.46
C ASP A 110 7.32 11.40 12.39
N ARG A 111 7.88 10.21 12.32
CA ARG A 111 7.06 8.99 12.32
C ARG A 111 6.41 8.83 13.68
N LEU A 112 5.09 8.77 13.68
CA LEU A 112 4.36 8.40 14.88
C LEU A 112 4.73 6.97 15.30
N PRO A 113 4.96 6.73 16.61
CA PRO A 113 5.21 5.37 17.08
C PRO A 113 3.98 4.50 16.85
N TYR A 114 4.21 3.27 16.43
CA TYR A 114 3.12 2.30 16.19
C TYR A 114 2.31 2.03 17.46
N PHE A 115 2.98 2.06 18.61
CA PHE A 115 2.35 1.99 19.93
C PHE A 115 2.65 3.27 20.71
N LEU A 116 1.63 3.81 21.36
CA LEU A 116 1.83 4.91 22.30
C LEU A 116 2.75 4.46 23.45
N PRO A 117 3.67 5.33 23.94
CA PRO A 117 4.50 5.03 25.08
C PRO A 117 3.64 4.59 26.28
N GLY A 118 4.00 3.49 26.93
CA GLY A 118 3.26 2.95 28.08
C GLY A 118 2.07 2.05 27.76
N THR A 119 1.70 1.89 26.48
CA THR A 119 0.70 0.87 26.13
C THR A 119 1.32 -0.53 26.06
N PRO A 120 0.68 -1.55 26.66
CA PRO A 120 1.17 -2.91 26.53
C PRO A 120 1.21 -3.30 25.05
N LYS A 121 2.33 -3.85 24.60
CA LYS A 121 2.48 -4.41 23.25
C LYS A 121 1.52 -5.59 23.14
N ARG A 122 0.37 -5.38 22.54
CA ARG A 122 -0.54 -6.46 22.18
C ARG A 122 -0.15 -6.97 20.82
N GLU A 123 0.26 -8.19 20.76
CA GLU A 123 0.79 -8.81 19.54
C GLU A 123 -0.25 -8.97 18.44
N ASN A 124 -1.53 -8.93 18.77
CA ASN A 124 -2.58 -9.14 17.79
C ASN A 124 -3.80 -8.24 18.03
N LEU A 125 -3.90 -7.18 17.23
CA LEU A 125 -5.07 -6.29 17.21
C LEU A 125 -6.05 -6.69 16.09
N TRP A 126 -6.25 -7.99 15.89
CA TRP A 126 -7.14 -8.53 14.85
C TRP A 126 -8.57 -7.97 14.93
N HIS A 127 -9.04 -7.57 16.09
CA HIS A 127 -10.33 -6.93 16.31
C HIS A 127 -10.38 -5.48 15.76
N ARG A 128 -9.24 -4.90 15.39
CA ARG A 128 -9.15 -3.63 14.65
C ARG A 128 -8.98 -3.85 13.15
N ILE A 129 -9.41 -4.97 12.64
CA ILE A 129 -9.57 -5.16 11.21
C ILE A 129 -10.63 -4.16 10.76
N ILE A 130 -10.21 -3.21 9.91
CA ILE A 130 -11.10 -2.22 9.34
C ILE A 130 -12.23 -2.97 8.62
N SER A 131 -13.44 -2.83 9.14
CA SER A 131 -14.67 -3.26 8.47
C SER A 131 -15.18 -2.13 7.59
N GLY A 132 -16.10 -2.43 6.69
CA GLY A 132 -16.78 -1.39 5.93
C GLY A 132 -17.51 -0.37 6.84
N ALA A 133 -17.97 -0.80 8.02
CA ALA A 133 -18.58 0.07 9.02
C ALA A 133 -17.56 1.02 9.66
N ASP A 134 -16.34 0.54 9.97
CA ASP A 134 -15.29 1.37 10.55
C ASP A 134 -14.79 2.47 9.61
N LEU A 135 -14.90 2.25 8.29
CA LEU A 135 -14.57 3.27 7.30
C LEU A 135 -15.59 4.41 7.29
N MET A 136 -16.82 4.14 7.67
CA MET A 136 -17.89 5.16 7.71
C MET A 136 -17.78 6.06 8.94
N ASP A 137 -17.20 5.58 10.03
CA ASP A 137 -17.04 6.34 11.28
C ASP A 137 -15.81 7.27 11.27
N THR A 138 -14.94 7.13 10.26
CA THR A 138 -13.69 7.93 10.14
C THR A 138 -13.76 9.02 9.07
N ILE A 139 -14.90 9.16 8.42
CA ILE A 139 -15.19 10.24 7.48
C ILE A 139 -16.05 11.28 8.15
#